data_dc583d3bbd1f8e5f114b6d03802e8a58
#
_entry.id   dc583d3bbd1f8e5f114b6d03802e8a58
#
_cell.length_a   1.000
_cell.length_b   1.000
_cell.length_c   1.000
_cell.angle_alpha   90.00
_cell.angle_beta   90.00
_cell.angle_gamma   90.00
#
_symmetry.space_group_name_H-M   'P 1'
#
loop_
_entity.id
_entity.type
_entity.pdbx_description
1 polymer ?
#
loop_
_entity_poly.entity_id
_entity_poly.type
_entity_poly.pdbx_seq_one_letter_code
_entity_poly.pdbx_strand_id
1 'polypeptide(L)'
;MKRVIFAIAAMLSATSLSAQTLDRMQWFNEPESWTIEGNTLTMDVTPQSDYWRISHYGFTVDDAPFLYTLRGGEFEVKVKISGDYKVRFDQAGIMLRIDKENYIKTGIEYVDGKYNLSAVVTHTTSDWSVIELEEPVEYVWIKAVRRLDAVEIFYSFDDEHYTMMRNCWLEDNTPVMVGMMAACPDGNGFKA
;
A
#
# COMPACT_ATOMS: atom_id res chain seq x y z
N MET A 1 -53.44 21.85 3.69
CA MET A 1 -52.63 20.87 2.91
C MET A 1 -51.32 20.61 3.65
N LYS A 2 -51.20 19.44 4.28
CA LYS A 2 -49.99 19.06 5.03
C LYS A 2 -49.06 18.37 4.01
N ARG A 3 -47.84 18.96 3.81
CA ARG A 3 -46.78 18.33 3.02
C ARG A 3 -46.12 17.26 3.86
N VAL A 4 -46.21 16.01 3.42
CA VAL A 4 -45.47 14.89 3.99
C VAL A 4 -44.11 14.85 3.26
N ILE A 5 -43.03 15.12 4.02
CA ILE A 5 -41.67 15.00 3.54
C ILE A 5 -41.25 13.53 3.79
N PHE A 6 -41.10 12.76 2.73
CA PHE A 6 -40.46 11.44 2.81
C PHE A 6 -38.94 11.63 2.85
N ALA A 7 -38.34 11.38 4.00
CA ALA A 7 -36.89 11.23 4.10
C ALA A 7 -36.52 9.82 3.64
N ILE A 8 -35.86 9.71 2.48
CA ILE A 8 -35.26 8.46 2.02
C ILE A 8 -33.94 8.34 2.77
N ALA A 9 -33.91 7.48 3.79
CA ALA A 9 -32.66 7.06 4.41
C ALA A 9 -31.98 6.04 3.47
N ALA A 10 -30.96 6.47 2.75
CA ALA A 10 -30.08 5.57 2.05
C ALA A 10 -29.26 4.80 3.09
N MET A 11 -29.65 3.56 3.38
CA MET A 11 -28.81 2.62 4.10
C MET A 11 -27.63 2.27 3.18
N LEU A 12 -26.46 2.87 3.41
CA LEU A 12 -25.20 2.35 2.93
C LEU A 12 -24.96 1.02 3.68
N SER A 13 -25.25 -0.09 3.03
CA SER A 13 -24.78 -1.38 3.47
C SER A 13 -23.26 -1.43 3.24
N ALA A 14 -22.50 -1.08 4.26
CA ALA A 14 -21.08 -1.43 4.30
C ALA A 14 -21.02 -2.97 4.31
N THR A 15 -20.76 -3.57 3.15
CA THR A 15 -20.37 -4.97 3.10
C THR A 15 -19.01 -5.08 3.78
N SER A 16 -19.01 -5.54 5.03
CA SER A 16 -17.79 -5.98 5.69
C SER A 16 -17.21 -7.11 4.84
N LEU A 17 -16.16 -6.80 4.09
CA LEU A 17 -15.39 -7.83 3.40
C LEU A 17 -14.81 -8.73 4.50
N SER A 18 -15.24 -10.02 4.51
CA SER A 18 -14.56 -11.02 5.33
C SER A 18 -13.08 -10.96 4.97
N ALA A 19 -12.20 -10.91 5.99
CA ALA A 19 -10.75 -10.95 5.80
C ALA A 19 -10.44 -12.08 4.80
N GLN A 20 -9.87 -11.71 3.65
CA GLN A 20 -9.43 -12.71 2.70
C GLN A 20 -8.25 -13.40 3.31
N THR A 21 -8.26 -14.72 3.37
CA THR A 21 -7.15 -15.48 3.89
C THR A 21 -5.95 -15.31 2.94
N LEU A 22 -4.79 -15.01 3.49
CA LEU A 22 -3.56 -14.71 2.72
C LEU A 22 -3.13 -15.86 1.80
N ASP A 23 -3.47 -17.09 2.14
CA ASP A 23 -3.24 -18.31 1.37
C ASP A 23 -3.94 -18.35 0.00
N ARG A 24 -4.91 -17.45 -0.25
CA ARG A 24 -5.60 -17.30 -1.54
C ARG A 24 -5.06 -16.14 -2.39
N MET A 25 -4.08 -15.42 -1.89
CA MET A 25 -3.42 -14.36 -2.63
C MET A 25 -2.35 -14.95 -3.56
N GLN A 26 -1.91 -14.15 -4.52
CA GLN A 26 -0.94 -14.56 -5.54
C GLN A 26 0.28 -13.66 -5.46
N TRP A 27 1.45 -14.22 -5.78
CA TRP A 27 2.67 -13.47 -5.90
C TRP A 27 2.84 -12.85 -7.29
N PHE A 28 3.26 -11.60 -7.30
CA PHE A 28 3.94 -10.95 -8.40
C PHE A 28 5.36 -10.67 -7.91
N ASN A 29 6.37 -11.24 -8.58
CA ASN A 29 7.76 -11.27 -8.11
C ASN A 29 7.89 -11.93 -6.72
N GLU A 30 7.62 -13.24 -6.65
CA GLU A 30 7.69 -14.00 -5.40
C GLU A 30 9.11 -13.94 -4.79
N PRO A 31 9.29 -13.59 -3.49
CA PRO A 31 10.60 -13.61 -2.85
C PRO A 31 11.10 -15.05 -2.62
N GLU A 32 12.40 -15.22 -2.43
CA GLU A 32 12.99 -16.55 -2.21
C GLU A 32 12.51 -17.20 -0.90
N SER A 33 12.18 -16.41 0.11
CA SER A 33 11.77 -16.90 1.43
C SER A 33 10.64 -16.06 1.99
N TRP A 34 9.57 -16.75 2.39
CA TRP A 34 8.41 -16.15 3.05
C TRP A 34 7.62 -17.18 3.84
N THR A 35 6.83 -16.70 4.80
CA THR A 35 5.88 -17.52 5.57
C THR A 35 4.57 -16.78 5.78
N ILE A 36 3.47 -17.54 5.87
CA ILE A 36 2.18 -17.04 6.31
C ILE A 36 1.79 -17.79 7.58
N GLU A 37 1.60 -17.06 8.67
CA GLU A 37 1.12 -17.59 9.94
C GLU A 37 -0.14 -16.84 10.36
N GLY A 38 -1.29 -17.51 10.23
CA GLY A 38 -2.59 -16.90 10.44
C GLY A 38 -2.85 -15.77 9.46
N ASN A 39 -2.85 -14.53 9.92
CA ASN A 39 -3.04 -13.32 9.09
C ASN A 39 -1.77 -12.46 9.00
N THR A 40 -0.62 -13.05 9.23
CA THR A 40 0.68 -12.38 9.15
C THR A 40 1.50 -12.99 8.02
N LEU A 41 1.95 -12.15 7.09
CA LEU A 41 2.97 -12.45 6.11
C LEU A 41 4.32 -11.99 6.66
N THR A 42 5.32 -12.85 6.60
CA THR A 42 6.73 -12.49 6.82
C THR A 42 7.52 -12.85 5.58
N MET A 43 8.35 -11.95 5.06
CA MET A 43 9.17 -12.21 3.88
C MET A 43 10.61 -11.68 4.05
N ASP A 44 11.55 -12.40 3.44
CA ASP A 44 12.90 -11.88 3.20
C ASP A 44 12.86 -11.08 1.89
N VAL A 45 12.96 -9.76 1.99
CA VAL A 45 12.76 -8.86 0.86
C VAL A 45 13.91 -9.00 -0.14
N THR A 46 13.56 -9.17 -1.41
CA THR A 46 14.53 -9.36 -2.52
C THR A 46 15.50 -8.18 -2.60
N PRO A 47 16.82 -8.44 -2.56
CA PRO A 47 17.83 -7.41 -2.72
C PRO A 47 17.74 -6.68 -4.05
N GLN A 48 18.07 -5.38 -4.07
CA GLN A 48 18.14 -4.54 -5.25
C GLN A 48 16.86 -4.53 -6.09
N SER A 49 15.71 -4.61 -5.42
CA SER A 49 14.38 -4.63 -6.03
C SER A 49 13.60 -3.36 -5.74
N ASP A 50 12.77 -2.90 -6.67
CA ASP A 50 11.93 -1.71 -6.49
C ASP A 50 10.71 -1.71 -7.43
N TYR A 51 9.86 -0.69 -7.23
CA TYR A 51 8.86 -0.18 -8.16
C TYR A 51 9.10 1.31 -8.34
N TRP A 52 9.74 1.69 -9.46
CA TRP A 52 10.04 3.08 -9.78
C TRP A 52 10.04 3.31 -11.29
N ARG A 53 9.60 4.49 -11.71
CA ARG A 53 9.61 4.87 -13.12
C ARG A 53 10.10 6.29 -13.32
N ILE A 54 11.20 6.41 -14.02
CA ILE A 54 11.76 7.58 -14.71
C ILE A 54 12.15 8.76 -13.79
N SER A 55 11.20 9.33 -13.03
CA SER A 55 11.40 10.59 -12.30
C SER A 55 12.72 10.63 -11.54
N HIS A 56 13.46 11.72 -11.69
CA HIS A 56 14.75 12.01 -11.09
C HIS A 56 15.90 11.07 -11.55
N TYR A 57 15.69 9.74 -11.50
CA TYR A 57 16.75 8.75 -11.71
C TYR A 57 16.87 8.26 -13.16
N GLY A 58 15.86 8.41 -14.00
CA GLY A 58 15.88 8.04 -15.42
C GLY A 58 15.72 6.54 -15.70
N PHE A 59 15.63 5.68 -14.68
CA PHE A 59 15.45 4.24 -14.84
C PHE A 59 13.99 3.78 -14.61
N THR A 60 13.72 2.54 -14.94
CA THR A 60 12.45 1.84 -14.64
C THR A 60 12.77 0.50 -14.03
N VAL A 61 12.17 0.22 -12.85
CA VAL A 61 12.27 -1.05 -12.12
C VAL A 61 10.86 -1.49 -11.73
N ASP A 62 10.58 -2.81 -11.77
CA ASP A 62 9.26 -3.40 -11.55
C ASP A 62 9.40 -4.85 -11.07
N ASP A 63 10.26 -5.11 -10.07
CA ASP A 63 10.72 -6.44 -9.71
C ASP A 63 10.66 -6.77 -8.20
N ALA A 64 10.15 -5.86 -7.38
CA ALA A 64 10.02 -6.10 -5.95
C ALA A 64 8.88 -7.09 -5.61
N PRO A 65 8.94 -7.82 -4.50
CA PRO A 65 7.90 -8.73 -4.04
C PRO A 65 6.55 -8.05 -3.81
N PHE A 66 5.48 -8.67 -4.31
CA PHE A 66 4.11 -8.19 -4.13
C PHE A 66 3.11 -9.35 -4.01
N LEU A 67 2.55 -9.56 -2.83
CA LEU A 67 1.47 -10.53 -2.58
C LEU A 67 0.14 -9.83 -2.74
N TYR A 68 -0.69 -10.24 -3.72
CA TYR A 68 -1.89 -9.52 -4.10
C TYR A 68 -3.13 -10.38 -4.30
N THR A 69 -4.27 -9.72 -4.31
CA THR A 69 -5.53 -10.21 -4.86
C THR A 69 -6.11 -9.17 -5.82
N LEU A 70 -7.00 -9.60 -6.72
CA LEU A 70 -7.72 -8.67 -7.60
C LEU A 70 -8.98 -8.13 -6.92
N ARG A 71 -9.19 -6.81 -7.02
CA ARG A 71 -10.38 -6.12 -6.53
C ARG A 71 -10.89 -5.12 -7.56
N GLY A 72 -12.19 -5.09 -7.77
CA GLY A 72 -12.89 -4.06 -8.55
C GLY A 72 -13.77 -3.20 -7.66
N GLY A 73 -14.21 -2.05 -8.18
CA GLY A 73 -15.11 -1.13 -7.49
C GLY A 73 -14.50 -0.46 -6.26
N GLU A 74 -15.35 -0.09 -5.32
CA GLU A 74 -14.94 0.54 -4.07
C GLU A 74 -14.54 -0.50 -3.02
N PHE A 75 -13.43 -0.25 -2.31
CA PHE A 75 -12.95 -1.11 -1.24
C PHE A 75 -12.05 -0.36 -0.26
N GLU A 76 -11.85 -0.97 0.88
CA GLU A 76 -10.83 -0.58 1.85
C GLU A 76 -9.84 -1.74 2.02
N VAL A 77 -8.56 -1.42 2.10
CA VAL A 77 -7.49 -2.33 2.51
C VAL A 77 -6.70 -1.70 3.64
N LYS A 78 -6.38 -2.50 4.66
CA LYS A 78 -5.64 -2.08 5.83
C LYS A 78 -4.60 -3.13 6.19
N VAL A 79 -3.37 -2.68 6.47
CA VAL A 79 -2.25 -3.56 6.84
C VAL A 79 -1.49 -2.93 7.99
N LYS A 80 -1.12 -3.74 8.99
CA LYS A 80 -0.11 -3.40 9.99
C LYS A 80 1.26 -3.78 9.42
N ILE A 81 2.18 -2.84 9.42
CA ILE A 81 3.47 -2.98 8.76
C ILE A 81 4.59 -2.82 9.78
N SER A 82 5.54 -3.74 9.78
CA SER A 82 6.81 -3.65 10.48
C SER A 82 7.93 -4.17 9.58
N GLY A 83 9.17 -3.81 9.88
CA GLY A 83 10.32 -4.31 9.11
C GLY A 83 11.64 -3.95 9.79
N ASP A 84 12.65 -4.77 9.53
CA ASP A 84 14.02 -4.57 9.99
C ASP A 84 14.80 -3.73 8.95
N TYR A 85 14.30 -2.51 8.70
CA TYR A 85 14.84 -1.58 7.69
C TYR A 85 16.28 -1.18 8.04
N LYS A 86 17.20 -1.23 7.07
CA LYS A 86 18.65 -1.07 7.30
C LYS A 86 19.29 -0.09 6.36
N VAL A 87 18.87 -0.09 5.12
CA VAL A 87 19.52 0.64 4.04
C VAL A 87 18.51 1.61 3.41
N ARG A 88 19.05 2.67 2.83
CA ARG A 88 18.24 3.69 2.15
C ARG A 88 17.26 3.06 1.17
N PHE A 89 16.00 3.52 1.23
CA PHE A 89 14.86 3.07 0.44
C PHE A 89 14.32 1.67 0.78
N ASP A 90 14.83 0.98 1.81
CA ASP A 90 14.12 -0.18 2.35
C ASP A 90 12.70 0.22 2.68
N GLN A 91 11.70 -0.49 2.15
CA GLN A 91 10.30 -0.10 2.26
C GLN A 91 9.36 -1.31 2.30
N ALA A 92 8.26 -1.17 3.03
CA ALA A 92 7.18 -2.14 3.04
C ALA A 92 5.83 -1.44 3.20
N GLY A 93 4.78 -2.00 2.60
CA GLY A 93 3.49 -1.38 2.64
C GLY A 93 2.40 -2.03 1.81
N ILE A 94 1.44 -1.20 1.41
CA ILE A 94 0.34 -1.56 0.52
C ILE A 94 0.67 -1.11 -0.90
N MET A 95 0.27 -1.92 -1.88
CA MET A 95 0.27 -1.52 -3.29
C MET A 95 -1.11 -1.74 -3.90
N LEU A 96 -1.54 -0.75 -4.68
CA LEU A 96 -2.66 -0.82 -5.61
C LEU A 96 -2.08 -0.68 -7.01
N ARG A 97 -2.23 -1.72 -7.85
CA ARG A 97 -1.56 -1.77 -9.15
C ARG A 97 -2.52 -2.18 -10.25
N ILE A 98 -2.64 -1.38 -11.30
CA ILE A 98 -3.32 -1.74 -12.55
C ILE A 98 -2.29 -2.42 -13.47
N ASP A 99 -1.16 -1.76 -13.71
CA ASP A 99 -0.08 -2.25 -14.55
C ASP A 99 1.26 -1.60 -14.14
N LYS A 100 2.31 -1.81 -14.94
CA LYS A 100 3.64 -1.27 -14.68
C LYS A 100 3.74 0.27 -14.74
N GLU A 101 2.75 0.94 -15.33
CA GLU A 101 2.73 2.40 -15.52
C GLU A 101 1.72 3.10 -14.61
N ASN A 102 0.81 2.32 -13.99
CA ASN A 102 -0.29 2.84 -13.17
C ASN A 102 -0.39 2.07 -11.86
N TYR A 103 0.21 2.62 -10.82
CA TYR A 103 0.18 2.05 -9.47
C TYR A 103 0.36 3.10 -8.38
N ILE A 104 -0.06 2.73 -7.18
CA ILE A 104 0.19 3.46 -5.94
C ILE A 104 0.85 2.50 -4.98
N LYS A 105 2.02 2.86 -4.42
CA LYS A 105 2.63 2.17 -3.29
C LYS A 105 2.72 3.10 -2.09
N THR A 106 2.45 2.61 -0.88
CA THR A 106 2.43 3.40 0.34
C THR A 106 2.76 2.56 1.55
N GLY A 107 3.50 3.11 2.49
CA GLY A 107 3.94 2.40 3.68
C GLY A 107 5.00 3.12 4.47
N ILE A 108 5.89 2.36 5.09
CA ILE A 108 7.14 2.85 5.67
C ILE A 108 8.24 2.77 4.63
N GLU A 109 9.07 3.81 4.58
CA GLU A 109 10.29 3.87 3.78
C GLU A 109 11.43 4.43 4.64
N TYR A 110 12.57 3.76 4.63
CA TYR A 110 13.75 4.17 5.38
C TYR A 110 14.64 5.04 4.50
N VAL A 111 14.80 6.32 4.86
CA VAL A 111 15.57 7.30 4.08
C VAL A 111 16.54 8.02 4.99
N ASP A 112 17.82 7.97 4.65
CA ASP A 112 18.90 8.71 5.33
C ASP A 112 18.91 8.54 6.86
N GLY A 113 18.65 7.31 7.34
CA GLY A 113 18.64 7.00 8.77
C GLY A 113 17.31 7.26 9.49
N LYS A 114 16.28 7.66 8.76
CA LYS A 114 14.97 8.03 9.29
C LYS A 114 13.84 7.16 8.73
N TYR A 115 12.85 6.89 9.55
CA TYR A 115 11.59 6.30 9.13
C TYR A 115 10.70 7.37 8.52
N ASN A 116 10.10 7.07 7.38
CA ASN A 116 9.17 7.96 6.71
C ASN A 116 7.89 7.23 6.39
N LEU A 117 6.75 7.89 6.56
CA LEU A 117 5.52 7.50 5.89
C LEU A 117 5.63 7.92 4.44
N SER A 118 5.53 6.99 3.51
CA SER A 118 5.78 7.21 2.09
C SER A 118 4.56 6.88 1.26
N ALA A 119 4.34 7.66 0.20
CA ALA A 119 3.42 7.34 -0.87
C ALA A 119 4.05 7.70 -2.22
N VAL A 120 4.09 6.73 -3.11
CA VAL A 120 4.46 6.91 -4.51
C VAL A 120 3.24 6.66 -5.38
N VAL A 121 2.90 7.64 -6.20
CA VAL A 121 1.85 7.54 -7.21
C VAL A 121 2.53 7.52 -8.59
N THR A 122 2.26 6.48 -9.36
CA THR A 122 2.85 6.33 -10.69
C THR A 122 1.77 6.39 -11.75
N HIS A 123 1.90 7.35 -12.65
CA HIS A 123 1.18 7.48 -13.92
C HIS A 123 2.22 7.76 -15.00
N THR A 124 2.73 6.70 -15.63
CA THR A 124 3.88 6.74 -16.55
C THR A 124 5.19 7.12 -15.84
N THR A 125 5.17 8.11 -14.95
CA THR A 125 6.29 8.56 -14.11
C THR A 125 5.91 8.50 -12.64
N SER A 126 6.88 8.20 -11.77
CA SER A 126 6.67 8.13 -10.32
C SER A 126 6.70 9.51 -9.67
N ASP A 127 5.74 9.76 -8.78
CA ASP A 127 5.59 10.96 -7.96
C ASP A 127 5.62 10.54 -6.49
N TRP A 128 6.63 11.00 -5.75
CA TRP A 128 6.95 10.57 -4.41
C TRP A 128 6.70 11.66 -3.36
N SER A 129 6.08 11.29 -2.26
CA SER A 129 5.89 12.14 -1.09
C SER A 129 6.19 11.37 0.19
N VAL A 130 6.77 12.08 1.18
CA VAL A 130 7.13 11.52 2.48
C VAL A 130 6.71 12.45 3.62
N ILE A 131 6.47 11.82 4.78
CA ILE A 131 6.35 12.47 6.08
C ILE A 131 7.41 11.83 6.97
N GLU A 132 8.48 12.56 7.29
CA GLU A 132 9.53 12.09 8.19
C GLU A 132 8.95 11.90 9.60
N LEU A 133 9.23 10.77 10.23
CA LEU A 133 8.86 10.52 11.61
C LEU A 133 9.99 11.01 12.54
N GLU A 134 9.61 11.71 13.60
CA GLU A 134 10.58 12.23 14.59
C GLU A 134 11.33 11.09 15.30
N GLU A 135 10.62 9.97 15.58
CA GLU A 135 11.16 8.82 16.26
C GLU A 135 10.91 7.53 15.46
N PRO A 136 11.79 6.53 15.57
CA PRO A 136 11.54 5.21 14.99
C PRO A 136 10.26 4.58 15.54
N VAL A 137 9.53 3.88 14.68
CA VAL A 137 8.30 3.16 15.07
C VAL A 137 8.50 1.66 14.91
N GLU A 138 7.96 0.89 15.84
CA GLU A 138 7.96 -0.58 15.75
C GLU A 138 7.05 -1.04 14.60
N TYR A 139 5.92 -0.36 14.42
CA TYR A 139 4.94 -0.64 13.37
C TYR A 139 4.13 0.61 13.04
N VAL A 140 3.47 0.54 11.89
CA VAL A 140 2.43 1.50 11.48
C VAL A 140 1.26 0.76 10.84
N TRP A 141 0.07 1.28 11.01
CA TRP A 141 -1.09 0.90 10.23
C TRP A 141 -1.21 1.81 9.03
N ILE A 142 -1.29 1.22 7.84
CA ILE A 142 -1.63 1.94 6.60
C ILE A 142 -2.99 1.44 6.13
N LYS A 143 -3.82 2.39 5.72
CA LYS A 143 -5.15 2.14 5.18
C LYS A 143 -5.30 2.87 3.86
N ALA A 144 -5.71 2.17 2.81
CA ALA A 144 -6.09 2.77 1.53
C ALA A 144 -7.56 2.51 1.24
N VAL A 145 -8.29 3.56 0.89
CA VAL A 145 -9.71 3.52 0.58
C VAL A 145 -9.91 3.96 -0.87
N ARG A 146 -10.34 3.05 -1.73
CA ARG A 146 -10.69 3.37 -3.11
C ARG A 146 -12.16 3.73 -3.21
N ARG A 147 -12.44 4.93 -3.76
CA ARG A 147 -13.79 5.44 -4.08
C ARG A 147 -13.81 5.99 -5.49
N LEU A 148 -14.48 5.30 -6.41
CA LEU A 148 -14.46 5.62 -7.84
C LEU A 148 -13.01 5.70 -8.34
N ASP A 149 -12.59 6.87 -8.81
CA ASP A 149 -11.24 7.17 -9.32
C ASP A 149 -10.30 7.80 -8.27
N ALA A 150 -10.71 7.85 -7.00
CA ALA A 150 -9.89 8.38 -5.92
C ALA A 150 -9.40 7.26 -4.99
N VAL A 151 -8.15 7.38 -4.54
CA VAL A 151 -7.58 6.58 -3.46
C VAL A 151 -7.14 7.50 -2.33
N GLU A 152 -7.82 7.37 -1.20
CA GLU A 152 -7.48 8.06 0.05
C GLU A 152 -6.54 7.18 0.86
N ILE A 153 -5.39 7.70 1.26
CA ILE A 153 -4.36 7.00 2.03
C ILE A 153 -4.30 7.58 3.43
N PHE A 154 -4.38 6.71 4.42
CA PHE A 154 -4.33 7.07 5.84
C PHE A 154 -3.27 6.25 6.56
N TYR A 155 -2.75 6.80 7.66
CA TYR A 155 -1.91 6.08 8.61
C TYR A 155 -2.44 6.20 10.04
N SER A 156 -2.05 5.25 10.89
CA SER A 156 -2.34 5.24 12.33
C SER A 156 -1.25 4.49 13.08
N PHE A 157 -1.02 4.87 14.35
CA PHE A 157 -0.11 4.15 15.25
C PHE A 157 -0.86 3.29 16.27
N ASP A 158 -2.20 3.38 16.35
CA ASP A 158 -3.04 2.70 17.33
C ASP A 158 -4.21 1.90 16.70
N ASP A 159 -4.38 1.93 15.36
CA ASP A 159 -5.51 1.35 14.61
C ASP A 159 -6.89 1.97 14.91
N GLU A 160 -6.93 3.06 15.68
CA GLU A 160 -8.15 3.77 16.06
C GLU A 160 -8.20 5.16 15.43
N HIS A 161 -7.12 5.94 15.55
CA HIS A 161 -7.03 7.31 15.07
C HIS A 161 -6.26 7.35 13.76
N TYR A 162 -6.98 7.58 12.67
CA TYR A 162 -6.41 7.65 11.32
C TYR A 162 -6.27 9.08 10.83
N THR A 163 -5.07 9.41 10.35
CA THR A 163 -4.76 10.69 9.70
C THR A 163 -4.61 10.48 8.21
N MET A 164 -5.27 11.32 7.40
CA MET A 164 -5.09 11.29 5.95
C MET A 164 -3.70 11.80 5.60
N MET A 165 -2.96 11.01 4.82
CA MET A 165 -1.65 11.35 4.31
C MET A 165 -1.71 11.86 2.87
N ARG A 166 -2.56 11.25 2.03
CA ARG A 166 -2.69 11.61 0.62
C ARG A 166 -4.05 11.24 0.07
N ASN A 167 -4.56 12.04 -0.85
CA ASN A 167 -5.60 11.68 -1.79
C ASN A 167 -5.03 11.75 -3.19
N CYS A 168 -5.17 10.69 -3.98
CA CYS A 168 -4.62 10.60 -5.32
C CYS A 168 -5.60 9.90 -6.26
N TRP A 169 -5.38 10.11 -7.56
CA TRP A 169 -6.17 9.50 -8.62
C TRP A 169 -5.64 8.10 -8.98
N LEU A 170 -6.54 7.18 -9.25
CA LEU A 170 -6.28 5.91 -9.91
C LEU A 170 -7.51 5.56 -10.75
N GLU A 171 -7.32 5.20 -12.01
CA GLU A 171 -8.40 4.91 -12.96
C GLU A 171 -9.52 4.05 -12.34
N ASP A 172 -10.78 4.49 -12.48
CA ASP A 172 -11.95 3.75 -12.07
C ASP A 172 -12.28 2.59 -13.05
N ASN A 173 -13.30 1.79 -12.73
CA ASN A 173 -13.82 0.70 -13.57
C ASN A 173 -12.79 -0.37 -14.01
N THR A 174 -11.54 -0.26 -13.55
CA THR A 174 -10.49 -1.24 -13.81
C THR A 174 -10.20 -2.03 -12.53
N PRO A 175 -10.22 -3.38 -12.56
CA PRO A 175 -9.76 -4.19 -11.45
C PRO A 175 -8.29 -3.89 -11.14
N VAL A 176 -7.96 -3.82 -9.86
CA VAL A 176 -6.59 -3.59 -9.41
C VAL A 176 -6.07 -4.79 -8.64
N MET A 177 -4.79 -5.06 -8.79
CA MET A 177 -4.03 -5.88 -7.87
C MET A 177 -3.86 -5.08 -6.58
N VAL A 178 -4.31 -5.60 -5.46
CA VAL A 178 -4.20 -4.94 -4.15
C VAL A 178 -3.64 -5.89 -3.12
N GLY A 179 -2.66 -5.44 -2.35
CA GLY A 179 -2.01 -6.29 -1.34
C GLY A 179 -0.77 -5.68 -0.72
N MET A 180 0.13 -6.55 -0.25
CA MET A 180 1.32 -6.19 0.49
C MET A 180 2.56 -6.27 -0.39
N MET A 181 3.38 -5.24 -0.37
CA MET A 181 4.64 -5.17 -1.09
C MET A 181 5.78 -4.79 -0.15
N ALA A 182 6.98 -5.19 -0.51
CA ALA A 182 8.20 -4.66 0.09
C ALA A 182 9.29 -4.53 -0.98
N ALA A 183 10.22 -3.60 -0.80
CA ALA A 183 11.33 -3.37 -1.72
C ALA A 183 12.61 -2.99 -0.99
N CYS A 184 13.75 -3.35 -1.57
CA CYS A 184 15.08 -3.09 -1.03
C CYS A 184 16.01 -2.58 -2.15
N PRO A 185 15.86 -1.32 -2.60
CA PRO A 185 16.55 -0.80 -3.79
C PRO A 185 18.08 -0.80 -3.68
N ASP A 186 18.62 -0.31 -2.57
CA ASP A 186 20.07 -0.12 -2.38
C ASP A 186 20.71 -1.20 -1.49
N GLY A 187 19.92 -2.08 -0.89
CA GLY A 187 20.36 -3.03 0.13
C GLY A 187 20.58 -4.46 -0.35
N ASN A 188 20.97 -5.31 0.60
CA ASN A 188 21.13 -6.75 0.43
C ASN A 188 19.96 -7.56 1.01
N GLY A 189 18.79 -6.94 1.11
CA GLY A 189 17.59 -7.52 1.70
C GLY A 189 17.43 -7.20 3.19
N PHE A 190 16.19 -7.29 3.64
CA PHE A 190 15.79 -7.16 5.05
C PHE A 190 14.53 -8.01 5.28
N LYS A 191 14.10 -8.12 6.54
CA LYS A 191 12.88 -8.86 6.87
C LYS A 191 11.71 -7.89 7.07
N ALA A 192 10.62 -8.10 6.34
CA ALA A 192 9.37 -7.35 6.45
C ALA A 192 8.23 -8.27 6.87
#